data_98e3dbf188392f1615b2ad0f272d34c6
#
_entry.id   98e3dbf188392f1615b2ad0f272d34c6
#
_cell.length_a   1.000
_cell.length_b   1.000
_cell.length_c   1.000
_cell.angle_alpha   90.00
_cell.angle_beta   90.00
_cell.angle_gamma   90.00
#
_symmetry.space_group_name_H-M   'P 1'
#
loop_
_entity.id
_entity.type
_entity.pdbx_description
1 polymer ?
#
loop_
_entity_poly.entity_id
_entity_poly.type
_entity_poly.pdbx_seq_one_letter_code
_entity_poly.pdbx_strand_id
1 'polypeptide(L)'
;MSVRRPQHHTTSSEISQTLQTYEKDAELFLKHWGKKRYKRPLLLTEWLTFLPRRGVFLDLGCGAGQDARYLTKRGHRVIGLDRTMPLLQFATRQTPFVPLVLADIRALPIRADSIDGIWAAASLIHLPKRNMTDVLAMLHRLVRPEGFFAATLTYGRLSRVKRTGWMPGRYFARWRKDELARTLRRAGWTVLSIRVVNNQERKGRWINVIATRARG
;
A
#
# COMPACT_ATOMS: atom_id res chain seq x y z
N MET A 1 -32.21 -2.40 20.80
CA MET A 1 -31.09 -1.94 19.95
C MET A 1 -29.90 -2.87 20.18
N SER A 2 -29.66 -3.80 19.26
CA SER A 2 -28.59 -4.78 19.39
C SER A 2 -27.29 -4.17 18.85
N VAL A 3 -26.33 -3.91 19.72
CA VAL A 3 -24.98 -3.47 19.36
C VAL A 3 -24.27 -4.64 18.71
N ARG A 4 -24.10 -4.60 17.38
CA ARG A 4 -23.26 -5.56 16.66
C ARG A 4 -21.82 -5.38 17.12
N ARG A 5 -21.27 -6.38 17.82
CA ARG A 5 -19.84 -6.46 18.11
C ARG A 5 -19.06 -6.48 16.80
N PRO A 6 -17.94 -5.74 16.71
CA PRO A 6 -17.07 -5.83 15.53
C PRO A 6 -16.59 -7.28 15.41
N GLN A 7 -16.77 -7.86 14.22
CA GLN A 7 -16.23 -9.18 13.91
C GLN A 7 -14.69 -9.08 13.99
N HIS A 8 -14.09 -9.74 14.96
CA HIS A 8 -12.64 -9.94 15.01
C HIS A 8 -12.24 -10.77 13.78
N HIS A 9 -11.73 -10.09 12.75
CA HIS A 9 -11.09 -10.77 11.63
C HIS A 9 -9.91 -11.56 12.17
N THR A 10 -10.06 -12.87 12.23
CA THR A 10 -8.97 -13.80 12.59
C THR A 10 -7.79 -13.49 11.69
N THR A 11 -6.69 -13.02 12.29
CA THR A 11 -5.49 -12.68 11.53
C THR A 11 -4.97 -13.95 10.91
N SER A 12 -4.88 -14.00 9.58
CA SER A 12 -4.33 -15.20 8.92
C SER A 12 -2.87 -15.39 9.32
N SER A 13 -2.44 -16.64 9.42
CA SER A 13 -1.06 -16.98 9.83
C SER A 13 -0.01 -16.24 9.00
N GLU A 14 -0.25 -16.07 7.69
CA GLU A 14 0.68 -15.38 6.79
C GLU A 14 0.83 -13.89 7.09
N ILE A 15 -0.26 -13.22 7.47
CA ILE A 15 -0.23 -11.80 7.84
C ILE A 15 0.48 -11.62 9.17
N SER A 16 0.16 -12.46 10.18
CA SER A 16 0.82 -12.41 11.48
C SER A 16 2.31 -12.67 11.37
N GLN A 17 2.71 -13.69 10.62
CA GLN A 17 4.12 -14.02 10.40
C GLN A 17 4.86 -12.87 9.69
N THR A 18 4.22 -12.25 8.70
CA THR A 18 4.81 -11.10 7.99
C THR A 18 5.01 -9.92 8.93
N LEU A 19 4.01 -9.60 9.76
CA LEU A 19 4.10 -8.52 10.73
C LEU A 19 5.22 -8.77 11.75
N GLN A 20 5.26 -9.96 12.35
CA GLN A 20 6.32 -10.35 13.29
C GLN A 20 7.72 -10.20 12.66
N THR A 21 7.86 -10.58 11.37
CA THR A 21 9.12 -10.39 10.65
C THR A 21 9.49 -8.92 10.54
N TYR A 22 8.53 -8.04 10.18
CA TYR A 22 8.80 -6.60 10.09
C TYR A 22 9.10 -5.96 11.45
N GLU A 23 8.43 -6.37 12.52
CA GLU A 23 8.68 -5.88 13.86
C GLU A 23 10.07 -6.32 14.36
N LYS A 24 10.42 -7.60 14.18
CA LYS A 24 11.70 -8.16 14.58
C LYS A 24 12.87 -7.56 13.80
N ASP A 25 12.72 -7.45 12.48
CA ASP A 25 13.80 -7.11 11.55
C ASP A 25 13.66 -5.65 11.03
N ALA A 26 12.99 -4.77 11.79
CA ALA A 26 12.74 -3.39 11.38
C ALA A 26 14.04 -2.62 11.08
N GLU A 27 15.08 -2.79 11.88
CA GLU A 27 16.39 -2.16 11.64
C GLU A 27 17.03 -2.61 10.32
N LEU A 28 16.93 -3.89 10.01
CA LEU A 28 17.41 -4.44 8.74
C LEU A 28 16.64 -3.84 7.57
N PHE A 29 15.31 -3.69 7.70
CA PHE A 29 14.49 -3.01 6.70
C PHE A 29 14.92 -1.55 6.52
N LEU A 30 15.09 -0.82 7.61
CA LEU A 30 15.49 0.59 7.59
C LEU A 30 16.89 0.79 7.00
N LYS A 31 17.85 -0.10 7.31
CA LYS A 31 19.18 -0.10 6.69
C LYS A 31 19.08 -0.32 5.17
N HIS A 32 18.18 -1.20 4.74
CA HIS A 32 18.04 -1.57 3.33
C HIS A 32 17.27 -0.53 2.51
N TRP A 33 16.19 0.05 3.06
CA TRP A 33 15.29 0.97 2.37
C TRP A 33 15.24 2.38 2.99
N GLY A 34 15.11 2.50 4.30
CA GLY A 34 14.82 3.77 4.98
C GLY A 34 15.97 4.77 4.93
N LYS A 35 17.21 4.30 5.01
CA LYS A 35 18.43 5.14 5.04
C LYS A 35 19.05 5.39 3.67
N LYS A 36 18.54 4.77 2.61
CA LYS A 36 19.03 4.99 1.25
C LYS A 36 18.59 6.36 0.72
N ARG A 37 19.38 6.92 -0.20
CA ARG A 37 18.96 8.10 -0.98
C ARG A 37 17.64 7.77 -1.68
N TYR A 38 16.63 8.58 -1.44
CA TYR A 38 15.33 8.41 -2.05
C TYR A 38 15.40 8.51 -3.57
N LYS A 39 14.90 7.49 -4.22
CA LYS A 39 14.67 7.49 -5.68
C LYS A 39 13.16 7.42 -5.91
N ARG A 40 12.63 8.47 -6.53
CA ARG A 40 11.20 8.53 -6.85
C ARG A 40 10.82 7.41 -7.82
N PRO A 41 9.80 6.59 -7.47
CA PRO A 41 9.29 5.59 -8.40
C PRO A 41 8.69 6.23 -9.66
N LEU A 42 8.95 5.63 -10.84
CA LEU A 42 8.34 6.10 -12.09
C LEU A 42 6.81 6.08 -12.05
N LEU A 43 6.23 5.06 -11.43
CA LEU A 43 4.78 4.97 -11.22
C LEU A 43 4.25 6.14 -10.41
N LEU A 44 4.98 6.61 -9.39
CA LEU A 44 4.58 7.77 -8.60
C LEU A 44 4.55 9.04 -9.45
N THR A 45 5.53 9.19 -10.35
CA THR A 45 5.56 10.31 -11.30
C THR A 45 4.36 10.29 -12.23
N GLU A 46 4.05 9.14 -12.79
CA GLU A 46 2.91 8.94 -13.68
C GLU A 46 1.59 9.17 -12.92
N TRP A 47 1.42 8.58 -11.73
CA TRP A 47 0.22 8.75 -10.93
C TRP A 47 -0.05 10.23 -10.58
N LEU A 48 0.99 10.99 -10.28
CA LEU A 48 0.86 12.42 -9.98
C LEU A 48 0.28 13.25 -11.14
N THR A 49 0.35 12.79 -12.39
CA THR A 49 -0.24 13.51 -13.53
C THR A 49 -1.77 13.49 -13.55
N PHE A 50 -2.38 12.54 -12.84
CA PHE A 50 -3.83 12.41 -12.72
C PHE A 50 -4.40 13.18 -11.52
N LEU A 51 -3.56 13.60 -10.59
CA LEU A 51 -3.99 14.12 -9.30
C LEU A 51 -4.20 15.64 -9.31
N PRO A 52 -5.06 16.16 -8.43
CA PRO A 52 -5.18 17.60 -8.26
C PRO A 52 -3.88 18.20 -7.74
N ARG A 53 -3.62 19.47 -8.05
CA ARG A 53 -2.43 20.20 -7.60
C ARG A 53 -2.24 20.17 -6.08
N ARG A 54 -3.34 20.17 -5.32
CA ARG A 54 -3.39 20.00 -3.85
C ARG A 54 -4.49 19.00 -3.52
N GLY A 55 -4.14 17.91 -2.89
CA GLY A 55 -5.08 16.84 -2.53
C GLY A 55 -4.73 16.19 -1.20
N VAL A 56 -5.65 15.38 -0.71
CA VAL A 56 -5.49 14.55 0.49
C VAL A 56 -5.14 13.13 0.04
N PHE A 57 -3.95 12.68 0.38
CA PHE A 57 -3.44 11.38 -0.07
C PHE A 57 -3.16 10.45 1.10
N LEU A 58 -3.39 9.17 0.89
CA LEU A 58 -3.01 8.10 1.79
C LEU A 58 -1.80 7.36 1.23
N ASP A 59 -0.70 7.35 1.98
CA ASP A 59 0.45 6.47 1.73
C ASP A 59 0.25 5.19 2.53
N LEU A 60 -0.25 4.15 1.85
CA LEU A 60 -0.69 2.90 2.44
C LEU A 60 0.47 1.92 2.56
N GLY A 61 0.89 1.61 3.80
CA GLY A 61 2.12 0.89 4.09
C GLY A 61 3.34 1.78 3.88
N CYS A 62 3.34 2.95 4.51
CA CYS A 62 4.32 4.02 4.29
C CYS A 62 5.75 3.66 4.73
N GLY A 63 5.92 2.63 5.56
CA GLY A 63 7.23 2.17 6.05
C GLY A 63 8.05 3.31 6.67
N ALA A 64 9.18 3.65 6.05
CA ALA A 64 10.08 4.73 6.49
C ALA A 64 9.58 6.16 6.14
N GLY A 65 8.40 6.31 5.52
CA GLY A 65 7.79 7.60 5.22
C GLY A 65 8.38 8.37 4.04
N GLN A 66 9.18 7.73 3.20
CA GLN A 66 9.90 8.43 2.11
C GLN A 66 8.97 8.99 1.03
N ASP A 67 7.97 8.20 0.60
CA ASP A 67 6.99 8.63 -0.42
C ASP A 67 6.06 9.68 0.18
N ALA A 68 5.57 9.50 1.42
CA ALA A 68 4.79 10.48 2.15
C ALA A 68 5.51 11.83 2.25
N ARG A 69 6.79 11.83 2.64
CA ARG A 69 7.63 13.03 2.69
C ARG A 69 7.75 13.71 1.33
N TYR A 70 7.96 12.93 0.29
CA TYR A 70 8.08 13.46 -1.07
C TYR A 70 6.79 14.16 -1.52
N LEU A 71 5.63 13.54 -1.29
CA LEU A 71 4.32 14.09 -1.64
C LEU A 71 4.01 15.37 -0.84
N THR A 72 4.30 15.36 0.46
CA THR A 72 4.06 16.53 1.32
C THR A 72 4.93 17.74 0.92
N LYS A 73 6.20 17.50 0.54
CA LYS A 73 7.07 18.57 0.00
C LYS A 73 6.57 19.17 -1.31
N ARG A 74 5.62 18.52 -1.98
CA ARG A 74 4.93 19.01 -3.19
C ARG A 74 3.61 19.72 -2.90
N GLY A 75 3.30 19.96 -1.63
CA GLY A 75 2.13 20.71 -1.19
C GLY A 75 0.86 19.85 -1.02
N HIS A 76 0.99 18.52 -1.04
CA HIS A 76 -0.13 17.63 -0.76
C HIS A 76 -0.29 17.38 0.75
N ARG A 77 -1.51 17.17 1.20
CA ARG A 77 -1.82 16.68 2.56
C ARG A 77 -1.72 15.16 2.54
N VAL A 78 -0.76 14.59 3.24
CA VAL A 78 -0.52 13.15 3.22
C VAL A 78 -0.73 12.56 4.60
N ILE A 79 -1.41 11.42 4.65
CA ILE A 79 -1.52 10.55 5.82
C ILE A 79 -0.70 9.31 5.52
N GLY A 80 0.32 9.04 6.31
CA GLY A 80 1.09 7.78 6.21
C GLY A 80 0.48 6.72 7.13
N LEU A 81 0.30 5.52 6.63
CA LEU A 81 -0.24 4.42 7.40
C LEU A 81 0.66 3.20 7.28
N ASP A 82 1.01 2.62 8.43
CA ASP A 82 1.73 1.33 8.50
C ASP A 82 1.25 0.53 9.70
N ARG A 83 1.52 -0.77 9.70
CA ARG A 83 1.19 -1.65 10.83
C ARG A 83 2.39 -1.90 11.74
N THR A 84 3.58 -1.47 11.35
CA THR A 84 4.84 -1.76 12.02
C THR A 84 5.28 -0.55 12.85
N MET A 85 5.13 -0.60 14.17
CA MET A 85 5.45 0.51 15.07
C MET A 85 6.91 1.01 14.93
N PRO A 86 7.95 0.15 14.90
CA PRO A 86 9.32 0.61 14.71
C PRO A 86 9.55 1.42 13.43
N LEU A 87 8.85 1.08 12.34
CA LEU A 87 8.94 1.83 11.08
C LEU A 87 8.28 3.20 11.20
N LEU A 88 7.12 3.29 11.85
CA LEU A 88 6.45 4.56 12.09
C LEU A 88 7.27 5.47 13.02
N GLN A 89 7.88 4.93 14.07
CA GLN A 89 8.79 5.68 14.95
C GLN A 89 9.97 6.28 14.17
N PHE A 90 10.54 5.52 13.25
CA PHE A 90 11.57 6.05 12.35
C PHE A 90 11.00 7.14 11.42
N ALA A 91 9.86 6.86 10.78
CA ALA A 91 9.20 7.80 9.87
C ALA A 91 8.85 9.13 10.56
N THR A 92 8.36 9.12 11.81
CA THR A 92 8.06 10.32 12.60
C THR A 92 9.29 11.23 12.72
N ARG A 93 10.47 10.66 12.97
CA ARG A 93 11.71 11.45 13.04
C ARG A 93 12.13 12.03 11.70
N GLN A 94 11.83 11.35 10.59
CA GLN A 94 12.18 11.78 9.23
C GLN A 94 11.16 12.74 8.60
N THR A 95 9.91 12.68 9.08
CA THR A 95 8.76 13.39 8.50
C THR A 95 7.83 13.91 9.60
N PRO A 96 8.29 14.81 10.51
CA PRO A 96 7.51 15.23 11.68
C PRO A 96 6.21 15.98 11.32
N PHE A 97 6.09 16.44 10.08
CA PHE A 97 4.94 17.16 9.55
C PHE A 97 3.93 16.25 8.81
N VAL A 98 4.16 14.94 8.75
CA VAL A 98 3.24 13.97 8.15
C VAL A 98 2.49 13.26 9.27
N PRO A 99 1.15 13.34 9.34
CA PRO A 99 0.36 12.48 10.21
C PRO A 99 0.63 11.00 9.90
N LEU A 100 1.03 10.24 10.91
CA LEU A 100 1.32 8.81 10.80
C LEU A 100 0.34 8.03 11.67
N VAL A 101 -0.23 6.95 11.12
CA VAL A 101 -1.27 6.13 11.78
C VAL A 101 -0.81 4.67 11.83
N LEU A 102 -0.80 4.10 13.04
CA LEU A 102 -0.64 2.67 13.24
C LEU A 102 -1.98 1.99 12.99
N ALA A 103 -2.14 1.31 11.86
CA ALA A 103 -3.38 0.62 11.55
C ALA A 103 -3.17 -0.58 10.62
N ASP A 104 -4.13 -1.50 10.67
CA ASP A 104 -4.21 -2.61 9.73
C ASP A 104 -4.89 -2.14 8.43
N ILE A 105 -4.26 -2.45 7.31
CA ILE A 105 -4.78 -2.15 5.96
C ILE A 105 -6.19 -2.73 5.70
N ARG A 106 -6.62 -3.70 6.49
CA ARG A 106 -7.94 -4.33 6.40
C ARG A 106 -9.04 -3.59 7.15
N ALA A 107 -8.68 -2.64 8.02
CA ALA A 107 -9.61 -1.88 8.85
C ALA A 107 -9.05 -0.47 9.10
N LEU A 108 -9.25 0.42 8.15
CA LEU A 108 -8.71 1.78 8.21
C LEU A 108 -9.67 2.74 8.91
N PRO A 109 -9.20 3.53 9.91
CA PRO A 109 -10.00 4.53 10.60
C PRO A 109 -10.11 5.82 9.77
N ILE A 110 -10.56 5.70 8.53
CA ILE A 110 -10.65 6.81 7.57
C ILE A 110 -12.10 6.90 7.07
N ARG A 111 -12.61 8.12 7.01
CA ARG A 111 -13.98 8.39 6.54
C ARG A 111 -14.07 8.12 5.02
N ALA A 112 -15.23 7.61 4.60
CA ALA A 112 -15.56 7.50 3.19
C ALA A 112 -15.49 8.87 2.48
N ASP A 113 -15.22 8.85 1.19
CA ASP A 113 -15.19 10.02 0.30
C ASP A 113 -14.30 11.17 0.80
N SER A 114 -13.19 10.86 1.48
CA SER A 114 -12.32 11.87 2.09
C SER A 114 -10.91 11.95 1.47
N ILE A 115 -10.55 10.99 0.64
CA ILE A 115 -9.20 10.84 0.05
C ILE A 115 -9.26 11.11 -1.45
N ASP A 116 -8.38 11.95 -1.97
CA ASP A 116 -8.26 12.21 -3.41
C ASP A 116 -7.39 11.15 -4.11
N GLY A 117 -6.49 10.51 -3.38
CA GLY A 117 -5.67 9.44 -3.94
C GLY A 117 -5.03 8.53 -2.91
N ILE A 118 -4.84 7.26 -3.28
CA ILE A 118 -4.16 6.25 -2.48
C ILE A 118 -2.92 5.77 -3.23
N TRP A 119 -1.78 5.84 -2.56
CA TRP A 119 -0.51 5.29 -2.99
C TRP A 119 -0.19 4.04 -2.16
N ALA A 120 0.04 2.89 -2.82
CA ALA A 120 0.29 1.60 -2.17
C ALA A 120 1.53 0.90 -2.76
N ALA A 121 2.71 1.45 -2.47
CA ALA A 121 3.97 0.96 -3.01
C ALA A 121 4.47 -0.28 -2.26
N ALA A 122 4.21 -1.47 -2.79
CA ALA A 122 4.66 -2.75 -2.22
C ALA A 122 4.15 -3.03 -0.79
N SER A 123 2.97 -2.55 -0.46
CA SER A 123 2.27 -2.83 0.80
C SER A 123 1.25 -3.97 0.64
N LEU A 124 0.40 -3.90 -0.38
CA LEU A 124 -0.61 -4.93 -0.68
C LEU A 124 -0.02 -6.31 -1.05
N ILE A 125 1.28 -6.37 -1.31
CA ILE A 125 1.99 -7.62 -1.63
C ILE A 125 1.98 -8.64 -0.49
N HIS A 126 1.74 -8.20 0.74
CA HIS A 126 1.69 -9.04 1.93
C HIS A 126 0.26 -9.47 2.30
N LEU A 127 -0.74 -9.01 1.55
CA LEU A 127 -2.13 -9.35 1.75
C LEU A 127 -2.48 -10.64 0.97
N PRO A 128 -2.99 -11.70 1.61
CA PRO A 128 -3.47 -12.88 0.91
C PRO A 128 -4.56 -12.54 -0.12
N LYS A 129 -4.55 -13.20 -1.26
CA LYS A 129 -5.49 -12.94 -2.36
C LYS A 129 -6.95 -13.01 -1.94
N ARG A 130 -7.29 -13.89 -0.99
CA ARG A 130 -8.66 -14.04 -0.43
C ARG A 130 -9.19 -12.76 0.23
N ASN A 131 -8.29 -11.91 0.74
CA ASN A 131 -8.65 -10.64 1.39
C ASN A 131 -8.61 -9.45 0.43
N MET A 132 -8.05 -9.61 -0.78
CA MET A 132 -7.73 -8.48 -1.65
C MET A 132 -8.98 -7.75 -2.15
N THR A 133 -10.02 -8.48 -2.55
CA THR A 133 -11.25 -7.86 -3.07
C THR A 133 -11.91 -6.96 -2.03
N ASP A 134 -12.03 -7.43 -0.79
CA ASP A 134 -12.68 -6.68 0.31
C ASP A 134 -11.87 -5.43 0.68
N VAL A 135 -10.53 -5.57 0.74
CA VAL A 135 -9.65 -4.42 1.00
C VAL A 135 -9.74 -3.41 -0.12
N LEU A 136 -9.67 -3.83 -1.39
CA LEU A 136 -9.80 -2.92 -2.53
C LEU A 136 -11.18 -2.23 -2.57
N ALA A 137 -12.26 -2.92 -2.22
CA ALA A 137 -13.60 -2.35 -2.13
C ALA A 137 -13.70 -1.33 -0.97
N MET A 138 -13.06 -1.62 0.17
CA MET A 138 -12.95 -0.65 1.26
C MET A 138 -12.15 0.58 0.80
N LEU A 139 -10.98 0.41 0.20
CA LEU A 139 -10.17 1.51 -0.32
C LEU A 139 -10.93 2.36 -1.35
N HIS A 140 -11.74 1.72 -2.21
CA HIS A 140 -12.61 2.40 -3.17
C HIS A 140 -13.59 3.35 -2.48
N ARG A 141 -14.20 2.94 -1.36
CA ARG A 141 -15.12 3.80 -0.60
C ARG A 141 -14.43 4.99 0.08
N LEU A 142 -13.15 4.88 0.43
CA LEU A 142 -12.40 5.99 1.05
C LEU A 142 -12.06 7.09 0.05
N VAL A 143 -11.82 6.71 -1.20
CA VAL A 143 -11.47 7.62 -2.28
C VAL A 143 -12.73 8.34 -2.77
N ARG A 144 -12.65 9.65 -3.00
CA ARG A 144 -13.73 10.46 -3.61
C ARG A 144 -14.07 9.98 -5.01
N PRO A 145 -15.28 10.23 -5.52
CA PRO A 145 -15.54 10.13 -6.95
C PRO A 145 -14.45 10.85 -7.76
N GLU A 146 -14.00 10.24 -8.84
CA GLU A 146 -12.89 10.70 -9.70
C GLU A 146 -11.51 10.71 -9.03
N GLY A 147 -11.38 10.20 -7.81
CA GLY A 147 -10.08 10.02 -7.19
C GLY A 147 -9.35 8.76 -7.67
N PHE A 148 -8.09 8.63 -7.31
CA PHE A 148 -7.17 7.68 -7.93
C PHE A 148 -6.51 6.74 -6.92
N PHE A 149 -6.19 5.57 -7.41
CA PHE A 149 -5.42 4.55 -6.70
C PHE A 149 -4.22 4.14 -7.55
N ALA A 150 -3.05 4.05 -6.95
CA ALA A 150 -1.89 3.44 -7.59
C ALA A 150 -1.20 2.46 -6.66
N ALA A 151 -0.75 1.34 -7.22
CA ALA A 151 -0.05 0.31 -6.45
C ALA A 151 1.03 -0.39 -7.24
N THR A 152 2.03 -0.90 -6.51
CA THR A 152 2.99 -1.86 -7.04
C THR A 152 2.81 -3.21 -6.35
N LEU A 153 2.66 -4.28 -7.14
CA LEU A 153 2.46 -5.65 -6.66
C LEU A 153 3.47 -6.60 -7.29
N THR A 154 3.69 -7.75 -6.65
CA THR A 154 4.59 -8.79 -7.19
C THR A 154 3.90 -9.59 -8.30
N TYR A 155 4.58 -9.72 -9.45
CA TYR A 155 4.11 -10.54 -10.56
C TYR A 155 4.46 -12.01 -10.36
N GLY A 156 3.54 -12.93 -10.70
CA GLY A 156 3.77 -14.37 -10.73
C GLY A 156 2.53 -15.20 -10.50
N ARG A 157 2.69 -16.53 -10.41
CA ARG A 157 1.59 -17.48 -10.22
C ARG A 157 1.39 -17.89 -8.76
N LEU A 158 2.50 -18.23 -8.08
CA LEU A 158 2.45 -18.87 -6.75
C LEU A 158 2.79 -17.87 -5.66
N SER A 159 1.82 -17.59 -4.82
CA SER A 159 1.98 -16.84 -3.57
C SER A 159 2.64 -17.74 -2.52
N ARG A 160 3.58 -17.20 -1.74
CA ARG A 160 4.29 -18.00 -0.74
C ARG A 160 4.97 -17.15 0.31
N VAL A 161 5.28 -17.75 1.44
CA VAL A 161 6.22 -17.21 2.42
C VAL A 161 7.64 -17.34 1.84
N LYS A 162 8.40 -16.27 1.89
CA LYS A 162 9.80 -16.25 1.46
C LYS A 162 10.68 -16.87 2.55
N ARG A 163 11.34 -17.98 2.23
CA ARG A 163 12.17 -18.73 3.20
C ARG A 163 13.63 -18.30 3.23
N THR A 164 14.09 -17.59 2.21
CA THR A 164 15.51 -17.18 2.02
C THR A 164 15.61 -15.72 1.62
N GLY A 165 16.82 -15.17 1.66
CA GLY A 165 17.14 -13.80 1.25
C GLY A 165 17.27 -12.86 2.43
N TRP A 166 17.35 -11.55 2.15
CA TRP A 166 17.73 -10.54 3.14
C TRP A 166 16.74 -10.34 4.31
N MET A 167 15.50 -10.80 4.18
CA MET A 167 14.46 -10.70 5.22
C MET A 167 13.44 -11.83 5.00
N PRO A 168 13.76 -13.08 5.43
CA PRO A 168 12.87 -14.24 5.29
C PRO A 168 11.69 -14.13 6.25
N GLY A 169 10.67 -14.98 6.06
CA GLY A 169 9.47 -15.01 6.91
C GLY A 169 8.29 -14.20 6.36
N ARG A 170 8.48 -13.32 5.40
CA ARG A 170 7.39 -12.53 4.82
C ARG A 170 6.62 -13.31 3.76
N TYR A 171 5.31 -13.24 3.83
CA TYR A 171 4.42 -13.72 2.77
C TYR A 171 4.40 -12.75 1.59
N PHE A 172 4.35 -13.27 0.36
CA PHE A 172 4.21 -12.49 -0.86
C PHE A 172 3.06 -13.04 -1.71
N ALA A 173 2.00 -12.27 -1.85
CA ALA A 173 0.96 -12.51 -2.83
C ALA A 173 1.49 -12.18 -4.22
N ARG A 174 1.42 -13.15 -5.15
CA ARG A 174 1.85 -12.96 -6.54
C ARG A 174 0.64 -12.97 -7.45
N TRP A 175 0.59 -12.01 -8.35
CA TRP A 175 -0.54 -11.77 -9.22
C TRP A 175 -0.18 -11.94 -10.69
N ARG A 176 -1.11 -12.44 -11.47
CA ARG A 176 -1.10 -12.25 -12.93
C ARG A 176 -1.82 -10.95 -13.24
N LYS A 177 -1.41 -10.28 -14.31
CA LYS A 177 -2.00 -9.00 -14.73
C LYS A 177 -3.52 -9.07 -14.84
N ASP A 178 -4.02 -10.08 -15.55
CA ASP A 178 -5.45 -10.23 -15.81
C ASP A 178 -6.25 -10.57 -14.55
N GLU A 179 -5.68 -11.37 -13.65
CA GLU A 179 -6.27 -11.70 -12.36
C GLU A 179 -6.43 -10.44 -11.49
N LEU A 180 -5.38 -9.63 -11.38
CA LEU A 180 -5.43 -8.38 -10.63
C LEU A 180 -6.42 -7.39 -11.23
N ALA A 181 -6.47 -7.27 -12.56
CA ALA A 181 -7.41 -6.38 -13.24
C ALA A 181 -8.87 -6.78 -12.98
N ARG A 182 -9.18 -8.08 -13.00
CA ARG A 182 -10.53 -8.57 -12.64
C ARG A 182 -10.86 -8.29 -11.17
N THR A 183 -9.91 -8.47 -10.27
CA THR A 183 -10.09 -8.22 -8.83
C THR A 183 -10.36 -6.75 -8.56
N LEU A 184 -9.63 -5.83 -9.21
CA LEU A 184 -9.86 -4.38 -9.11
C LEU A 184 -11.26 -4.00 -9.60
N ARG A 185 -11.67 -4.51 -10.78
CA ARG A 185 -13.01 -4.21 -11.33
C ARG A 185 -14.12 -4.73 -10.41
N ARG A 186 -13.99 -5.94 -9.85
CA ARG A 186 -14.95 -6.48 -8.87
C ARG A 186 -15.07 -5.63 -7.62
N ALA A 187 -14.00 -4.95 -7.25
CA ALA A 187 -13.96 -4.02 -6.11
C ALA A 187 -14.42 -2.58 -6.47
N GLY A 188 -14.93 -2.35 -7.68
CA GLY A 188 -15.48 -1.06 -8.14
C GLY A 188 -14.50 -0.16 -8.89
N TRP A 189 -13.21 -0.55 -9.01
CA TRP A 189 -12.20 0.28 -9.66
C TRP A 189 -12.24 0.22 -11.18
N THR A 190 -12.15 1.36 -11.84
CA THR A 190 -11.86 1.47 -13.27
C THR A 190 -10.34 1.47 -13.48
N VAL A 191 -9.82 0.44 -14.12
CA VAL A 191 -8.37 0.30 -14.35
C VAL A 191 -7.96 1.16 -15.54
N LEU A 192 -7.11 2.17 -15.31
CA LEU A 192 -6.57 3.06 -16.34
C LEU A 192 -5.28 2.50 -16.95
N SER A 193 -4.40 1.96 -16.12
CA SER A 193 -3.14 1.39 -16.56
C SER A 193 -2.78 0.19 -15.70
N ILE A 194 -2.34 -0.90 -16.31
CA ILE A 194 -1.79 -2.06 -15.63
C ILE A 194 -0.68 -2.69 -16.47
N ARG A 195 0.55 -2.69 -15.94
CA ARG A 195 1.75 -3.12 -16.68
C ARG A 195 2.64 -4.00 -15.84
N VAL A 196 3.27 -4.98 -16.49
CA VAL A 196 4.34 -5.77 -15.88
C VAL A 196 5.67 -5.09 -16.20
N VAL A 197 6.43 -4.78 -15.16
CA VAL A 197 7.72 -4.08 -15.27
C VAL A 197 8.82 -4.90 -14.60
N ASN A 198 10.05 -4.78 -15.09
CA ASN A 198 11.23 -5.29 -14.42
C ASN A 198 11.71 -4.23 -13.41
N ASN A 199 11.76 -4.61 -12.14
CA ASN A 199 12.27 -3.72 -11.10
C ASN A 199 13.69 -4.13 -10.72
N GLN A 200 14.66 -3.30 -11.06
CA GLN A 200 16.10 -3.57 -10.82
C GLN A 200 16.42 -3.48 -9.32
N GLU A 201 15.84 -2.55 -8.57
CA GLU A 201 16.13 -2.37 -7.14
C GLU A 201 15.53 -3.48 -6.27
N ARG A 202 14.30 -3.90 -6.58
CA ARG A 202 13.58 -4.96 -5.85
C ARG A 202 13.80 -6.35 -6.45
N LYS A 203 14.57 -6.43 -7.52
CA LYS A 203 14.88 -7.64 -8.31
C LYS A 203 13.63 -8.44 -8.66
N GLY A 204 13.31 -8.53 -9.94
CA GLY A 204 12.20 -9.34 -10.45
C GLY A 204 11.10 -8.53 -11.13
N ARG A 205 10.04 -9.25 -11.50
CA ARG A 205 8.91 -8.69 -12.24
C ARG A 205 7.83 -8.19 -11.25
N TRP A 206 7.33 -7.01 -11.53
CA TRP A 206 6.32 -6.33 -10.72
C TRP A 206 5.15 -5.90 -11.60
N ILE A 207 3.99 -5.70 -10.99
CA ILE A 207 2.84 -5.07 -11.64
C ILE A 207 2.74 -3.66 -11.10
N ASN A 208 2.71 -2.69 -12.00
CA ASN A 208 2.31 -1.32 -11.73
C ASN A 208 0.87 -1.14 -12.17
N VAL A 209 0.04 -0.57 -11.33
CA VAL A 209 -1.37 -0.30 -11.64
C VAL A 209 -1.74 1.12 -11.24
N ILE A 210 -2.56 1.76 -12.09
CA ILE A 210 -3.30 2.99 -11.80
C ILE A 210 -4.77 2.70 -12.10
N ALA A 211 -5.63 3.06 -11.17
CA ALA A 211 -7.07 2.93 -11.30
C ALA A 211 -7.77 4.18 -10.75
N THR A 212 -9.01 4.40 -11.13
CA THR A 212 -9.84 5.50 -10.65
C THR A 212 -11.17 5.00 -10.13
N ARG A 213 -11.76 5.74 -9.21
CA ARG A 213 -13.17 5.61 -8.86
C ARG A 213 -13.98 6.46 -9.83
N ALA A 214 -14.76 5.82 -10.70
CA ALA A 214 -15.63 6.55 -11.63
C ALA A 214 -16.65 7.43 -10.89
N ARG A 215 -17.18 8.45 -11.58
CA ARG A 215 -18.42 9.10 -11.16
C ARG A 215 -19.53 8.05 -11.10
N GLY A 216 -20.22 7.95 -9.98
CA GLY A 216 -21.44 7.16 -9.86
C GLY A 216 -22.58 7.81 -10.62
#